data_0c3fa64c9c1055ca52bd462ed0dffc81
#
_entry.id   0c3fa64c9c1055ca52bd462ed0dffc81
#
_cell.length_a   1.000
_cell.length_b   1.000
_cell.length_c   1.000
_cell.angle_alpha   90.00
_cell.angle_beta   90.00
_cell.angle_gamma   90.00
#
_symmetry.space_group_name_H-M   'P 1'
#
loop_
_entity.id
_entity.type
_entity.pdbx_description
1 polymer ?
#
loop_
_entity_poly.entity_id
_entity_poly.type
_entity_poly.pdbx_seq_one_letter_code
_entity_poly.pdbx_strand_id
1 'polypeptide(L)'
;DTAAHSLTRLGDGLDCAIALAESLDPALYGVRIYRDNIYTVGARRLVQGPHAITRPEQVGEMTVMIHRELGDTFSAWRDAVGLPNLEPAAIDYYDSGQLMLEAAAQGLGIAFLHQNLLSDYGDERLVRMFADVEVRSPYSYWFACRPRALDLQPVRLFRDWLVTLYQSD
;
A
#
# COMPACT_ATOMS: atom_id res chain seq x y z
N ASP A 1 -4.74 -3.80 16.36
CA ASP A 1 -4.46 -4.90 15.43
C ASP A 1 -4.44 -4.33 14.01
N THR A 2 -3.36 -4.52 13.30
CA THR A 2 -3.16 -4.08 11.90
C THR A 2 -3.27 -5.23 10.91
N ALA A 3 -3.80 -6.37 11.35
CA ALA A 3 -3.95 -7.53 10.50
C ALA A 3 -5.09 -7.32 9.47
N ALA A 4 -4.91 -7.87 8.28
CA ALA A 4 -5.87 -7.87 7.20
C ALA A 4 -7.28 -8.32 7.58
N HIS A 5 -7.36 -9.21 8.56
CA HIS A 5 -8.64 -9.74 9.06
C HIS A 5 -9.20 -8.95 10.25
N SER A 6 -8.68 -7.77 10.56
CA SER A 6 -9.16 -6.96 11.70
C SER A 6 -10.64 -6.57 11.54
N LEU A 7 -11.09 -6.27 10.32
CA LEU A 7 -12.48 -5.91 10.05
C LEU A 7 -13.46 -7.04 10.35
N THR A 8 -13.09 -8.29 10.11
CA THR A 8 -13.97 -9.46 10.38
C THR A 8 -14.13 -9.73 11.88
N ARG A 9 -13.20 -9.23 12.70
CA ARG A 9 -13.21 -9.38 14.16
C ARG A 9 -13.91 -8.24 14.90
N LEU A 10 -14.42 -7.24 14.18
CA LEU A 10 -15.14 -6.12 14.79
C LEU A 10 -16.44 -6.62 15.47
N GLY A 11 -16.51 -6.40 16.78
CA GLY A 11 -17.61 -6.88 17.64
C GLY A 11 -17.41 -8.34 18.12
N ASP A 12 -16.29 -8.98 17.73
CA ASP A 12 -15.84 -10.27 18.24
C ASP A 12 -14.37 -10.14 18.70
N GLY A 13 -14.20 -9.51 19.85
CA GLY A 13 -12.89 -9.26 20.46
C GLY A 13 -12.18 -7.98 20.02
N LEU A 14 -12.71 -7.23 19.03
CA LEU A 14 -12.23 -5.89 18.66
C LEU A 14 -13.38 -4.89 18.67
N ASP A 15 -13.21 -3.76 19.35
CA ASP A 15 -14.16 -2.65 19.35
C ASP A 15 -13.99 -1.75 18.13
N CYS A 16 -12.73 -1.52 17.70
CA CYS A 16 -12.39 -0.75 16.52
C CYS A 16 -11.09 -1.26 15.89
N ALA A 17 -10.85 -0.88 14.65
CA ALA A 17 -9.65 -1.23 13.89
C ALA A 17 -9.21 -0.07 12.99
N ILE A 18 -7.92 -0.02 12.67
CA ILE A 18 -7.40 0.68 11.51
C ILE A 18 -7.23 -0.35 10.41
N ALA A 19 -7.88 -0.14 9.28
CA ALA A 19 -7.84 -1.04 8.14
C ALA A 19 -7.45 -0.32 6.86
N LEU A 20 -6.67 -0.99 6.03
CA LEU A 20 -6.37 -0.55 4.67
C LEU A 20 -7.38 -1.21 3.74
N ALA A 21 -8.23 -0.43 3.10
CA ALA A 21 -9.28 -0.90 2.21
C ALA A 21 -9.64 0.15 1.15
N GLU A 22 -10.18 -0.30 0.03
CA GLU A 22 -10.73 0.58 -0.99
C GLU A 22 -12.01 1.25 -0.49
N SER A 23 -12.87 0.46 0.15
CA SER A 23 -14.11 0.90 0.79
C SER A 23 -14.42 0.02 2.00
N LEU A 24 -15.30 0.50 2.87
CA LEU A 24 -15.78 -0.26 4.01
C LEU A 24 -17.17 -0.82 3.73
N ASP A 25 -17.51 -1.93 4.42
CA ASP A 25 -18.88 -2.43 4.49
C ASP A 25 -19.81 -1.31 5.00
N PRO A 26 -20.92 -1.00 4.30
CA PRO A 26 -21.88 0.02 4.72
C PRO A 26 -22.48 -0.21 6.11
N ALA A 27 -22.42 -1.42 6.65
CA ALA A 27 -22.86 -1.75 8.00
C ALA A 27 -21.89 -1.26 9.09
N LEU A 28 -20.68 -0.87 8.72
CA LEU A 28 -19.66 -0.34 9.63
C LEU A 28 -19.70 1.19 9.65
N TYR A 29 -19.40 1.75 10.80
CA TYR A 29 -19.01 3.15 10.89
C TYR A 29 -17.54 3.28 10.48
N GLY A 30 -17.25 4.20 9.57
CA GLY A 30 -15.91 4.43 9.08
C GLY A 30 -15.56 5.89 8.91
N VAL A 31 -14.33 6.23 9.25
CA VAL A 31 -13.71 7.53 8.93
C VAL A 31 -12.43 7.26 8.15
N ARG A 32 -12.34 7.83 6.95
CA ARG A 32 -11.10 7.79 6.18
C ARG A 32 -10.06 8.68 6.85
N ILE A 33 -8.95 8.08 7.26
CA ILE A 33 -7.86 8.76 7.96
C ILE A 33 -6.88 9.36 6.96
N TYR A 34 -6.40 8.48 6.04
CA TYR A 34 -5.32 8.83 5.13
C TYR A 34 -5.42 8.01 3.84
N ARG A 35 -5.04 8.61 2.72
CA ARG A 35 -4.91 7.93 1.43
C ARG A 35 -3.47 8.04 0.95
N ASP A 36 -2.82 6.89 0.84
CA ASP A 36 -1.42 6.80 0.47
C ASP A 36 -1.20 6.90 -1.05
N ASN A 37 0.06 7.06 -1.44
CA ASN A 37 0.51 6.93 -2.82
C ASN A 37 1.15 5.57 -3.05
N ILE A 38 1.06 5.09 -4.29
CA ILE A 38 1.79 3.92 -4.77
C ILE A 38 3.20 4.35 -5.17
N TYR A 39 4.18 3.63 -4.67
CA TYR A 39 5.56 3.78 -5.07
C TYR A 39 6.06 2.51 -5.73
N THR A 40 6.91 2.71 -6.73
CA THR A 40 7.63 1.67 -7.42
C THR A 40 9.05 1.62 -6.89
N VAL A 41 9.48 0.47 -6.39
CA VAL A 41 10.77 0.29 -5.71
C VAL A 41 11.51 -0.89 -6.29
N GLY A 42 12.78 -0.73 -6.53
CA GLY A 42 13.66 -1.79 -7.02
C GLY A 42 15.09 -1.65 -6.51
N ALA A 43 15.90 -2.66 -6.79
CA ALA A 43 17.32 -2.60 -6.45
C ALA A 43 17.99 -1.43 -7.17
N ARG A 44 18.87 -0.71 -6.46
CA ARG A 44 19.63 0.42 -7.01
C ARG A 44 20.33 0.08 -8.34
N ARG A 45 20.82 -1.15 -8.50
CA ARG A 45 21.46 -1.61 -9.74
C ARG A 45 20.54 -1.61 -10.96
N LEU A 46 19.20 -1.67 -10.76
CA LEU A 46 18.23 -1.66 -11.86
C LEU A 46 18.11 -0.29 -12.53
N VAL A 47 18.51 0.79 -11.85
CA VAL A 47 18.46 2.16 -12.38
C VAL A 47 19.86 2.68 -12.77
N GLN A 48 20.86 1.80 -12.81
CA GLN A 48 22.24 2.16 -13.11
C GLN A 48 22.78 1.37 -14.31
N GLY A 49 23.74 1.98 -15.02
CA GLY A 49 24.43 1.34 -16.14
C GLY A 49 23.67 1.34 -17.47
N PRO A 50 24.18 0.62 -18.47
CA PRO A 50 23.65 0.68 -19.85
C PRO A 50 22.28 0.03 -20.02
N HIS A 51 21.84 -0.79 -19.08
CA HIS A 51 20.53 -1.46 -19.08
C HIS A 51 19.61 -0.90 -17.98
N ALA A 52 19.84 0.34 -17.57
CA ALA A 52 19.02 0.98 -16.54
C ALA A 52 17.55 1.07 -16.95
N ILE A 53 16.68 0.73 -16.01
CA ILE A 53 15.24 0.87 -16.16
C ILE A 53 14.88 2.30 -15.77
N THR A 54 14.51 3.10 -16.76
CA THR A 54 14.24 4.53 -16.61
C THR A 54 12.85 4.95 -17.11
N ARG A 55 12.16 4.06 -17.84
CA ARG A 55 10.86 4.31 -18.43
C ARG A 55 9.85 3.25 -17.97
N PRO A 56 8.58 3.63 -17.73
CA PRO A 56 7.52 2.73 -17.29
C PRO A 56 7.31 1.50 -18.20
N GLU A 57 7.48 1.64 -19.52
CA GLU A 57 7.29 0.55 -20.48
C GLU A 57 8.23 -0.64 -20.24
N GLN A 58 9.42 -0.38 -19.66
CA GLN A 58 10.41 -1.41 -19.38
C GLN A 58 10.00 -2.34 -18.22
N VAL A 59 8.96 -1.97 -17.46
CA VAL A 59 8.36 -2.86 -16.44
C VAL A 59 7.79 -4.12 -17.08
N GLY A 60 7.40 -4.07 -18.36
CA GLY A 60 6.97 -5.24 -19.12
C GLY A 60 8.01 -6.37 -19.22
N GLU A 61 9.29 -6.06 -19.05
CA GLU A 61 10.39 -7.05 -19.07
C GLU A 61 10.73 -7.60 -17.68
N MET A 62 10.04 -7.12 -16.64
CA MET A 62 10.38 -7.38 -15.25
C MET A 62 9.33 -8.25 -14.55
N THR A 63 9.75 -8.90 -13.47
CA THR A 63 8.83 -9.44 -12.48
C THR A 63 8.27 -8.31 -11.63
N VAL A 64 6.95 -8.18 -11.58
CA VAL A 64 6.23 -7.26 -10.70
C VAL A 64 5.91 -7.98 -9.39
N MET A 65 6.20 -7.35 -8.27
CA MET A 65 5.95 -7.87 -6.93
C MET A 65 4.83 -7.07 -6.26
N ILE A 66 3.81 -7.76 -5.78
CA ILE A 66 2.60 -7.15 -5.21
C ILE A 66 2.26 -7.83 -3.89
N HIS A 67 1.82 -7.04 -2.91
CA HIS A 67 1.23 -7.60 -1.71
C HIS A 67 -0.12 -8.23 -2.06
N ARG A 68 -0.35 -9.47 -1.63
CA ARG A 68 -1.52 -10.29 -2.01
C ARG A 68 -2.86 -9.58 -1.75
N GLU A 69 -2.94 -8.84 -0.66
CA GLU A 69 -4.16 -8.10 -0.26
C GLU A 69 -4.35 -6.77 -1.00
N LEU A 70 -3.36 -6.34 -1.78
CA LEU A 70 -3.34 -5.08 -2.50
C LEU A 70 -3.18 -5.32 -4.00
N GLY A 71 -3.93 -6.28 -4.52
CA GLY A 71 -3.81 -6.80 -5.89
C GLY A 71 -3.96 -5.73 -6.98
N ASP A 72 -4.75 -4.68 -6.73
CA ASP A 72 -5.00 -3.61 -7.69
C ASP A 72 -3.90 -2.53 -7.74
N THR A 73 -2.85 -2.66 -6.93
CA THR A 73 -1.77 -1.66 -6.87
C THR A 73 -1.06 -1.50 -8.20
N PHE A 74 -0.73 -2.60 -8.89
CA PHE A 74 -0.08 -2.55 -10.19
C PHE A 74 -1.01 -2.02 -11.29
N SER A 75 -2.27 -2.46 -11.33
CA SER A 75 -3.25 -1.98 -12.31
C SER A 75 -3.50 -0.47 -12.16
N ALA A 76 -3.64 0.03 -10.94
CA ALA A 76 -3.78 1.46 -10.69
C ALA A 76 -2.56 2.26 -11.13
N TRP A 77 -1.35 1.70 -10.95
CA TRP A 77 -0.13 2.36 -11.41
C TRP A 77 -0.02 2.39 -12.93
N ARG A 78 -0.24 1.27 -13.63
CA ARG A 78 -0.14 1.22 -15.10
C ARG A 78 -1.16 2.12 -15.79
N ASP A 79 -2.36 2.25 -15.21
CA ASP A 79 -3.39 3.15 -15.70
C ASP A 79 -2.96 4.62 -15.56
N ALA A 80 -2.38 4.97 -14.41
CA ALA A 80 -1.91 6.32 -14.14
C ALA A 80 -0.72 6.75 -15.01
N VAL A 81 0.15 5.81 -15.41
CA VAL A 81 1.26 6.09 -16.34
C VAL A 81 0.83 6.02 -17.81
N GLY A 82 -0.46 5.79 -18.11
CA GLY A 82 -1.00 5.74 -19.47
C GLY A 82 -0.71 4.44 -20.24
N LEU A 83 -0.41 3.36 -19.53
CA LEU A 83 -0.07 2.05 -20.07
C LEU A 83 -1.05 0.94 -19.60
N PRO A 84 -2.37 1.09 -19.78
CA PRO A 84 -3.38 0.18 -19.20
C PRO A 84 -3.22 -1.28 -19.64
N ASN A 85 -2.59 -1.50 -20.80
CA ASN A 85 -2.37 -2.85 -21.36
C ASN A 85 -0.95 -3.38 -21.10
N LEU A 86 -0.17 -2.73 -20.24
CA LEU A 86 1.17 -3.20 -19.90
C LEU A 86 1.08 -4.51 -19.11
N GLU A 87 1.66 -5.56 -19.67
CA GLU A 87 1.78 -6.86 -19.00
C GLU A 87 3.24 -7.08 -18.58
N PRO A 88 3.52 -7.40 -17.33
CA PRO A 88 4.87 -7.70 -16.87
C PRO A 88 5.28 -9.10 -17.30
N ALA A 89 6.59 -9.41 -17.27
CA ALA A 89 7.08 -10.76 -17.56
C ALA A 89 6.55 -11.81 -16.58
N ALA A 90 6.34 -11.43 -15.32
CA ALA A 90 5.71 -12.24 -14.29
C ALA A 90 5.12 -11.36 -13.18
N ILE A 91 4.21 -11.93 -12.38
CA ILE A 91 3.69 -11.31 -11.15
C ILE A 91 3.93 -12.26 -9.99
N ASP A 92 4.64 -11.80 -8.98
CA ASP A 92 4.87 -12.50 -7.72
C ASP A 92 4.05 -11.87 -6.59
N TYR A 93 3.32 -12.68 -5.85
CA TYR A 93 2.50 -12.24 -4.72
C TYR A 93 3.16 -12.56 -3.39
N TYR A 94 3.21 -11.57 -2.53
CA TYR A 94 3.80 -11.63 -1.19
C TYR A 94 2.74 -11.40 -0.12
N ASP A 95 2.83 -12.16 0.97
CA ASP A 95 1.98 -11.95 2.17
C ASP A 95 2.65 -11.02 3.19
N SER A 96 3.91 -10.65 2.95
CA SER A 96 4.69 -9.74 3.78
C SER A 96 5.38 -8.68 2.94
N GLY A 97 5.11 -7.41 3.25
CA GLY A 97 5.77 -6.28 2.61
C GLY A 97 7.29 -6.26 2.85
N GLN A 98 7.75 -6.71 4.02
CA GLN A 98 9.17 -6.78 4.33
C GLN A 98 9.89 -7.82 3.46
N LEU A 99 9.30 -9.01 3.27
CA LEU A 99 9.86 -10.03 2.38
C LEU A 99 9.85 -9.57 0.93
N MET A 100 8.82 -8.85 0.50
CA MET A 100 8.74 -8.26 -0.83
C MET A 100 9.86 -7.23 -1.05
N LEU A 101 10.13 -6.36 -0.08
CA LEU A 101 11.22 -5.38 -0.15
C LEU A 101 12.60 -6.05 -0.16
N GLU A 102 12.80 -7.11 0.63
CA GLU A 102 14.06 -7.87 0.59
C GLU A 102 14.28 -8.54 -0.77
N ALA A 103 13.24 -9.14 -1.37
CA ALA A 103 13.31 -9.69 -2.72
C ALA A 103 13.63 -8.62 -3.77
N ALA A 104 13.03 -7.44 -3.65
CA ALA A 104 13.32 -6.30 -4.51
C ALA A 104 14.77 -5.81 -4.33
N ALA A 105 15.30 -5.75 -3.11
CA ALA A 105 16.68 -5.37 -2.81
C ALA A 105 17.70 -6.33 -3.43
N GLN A 106 17.35 -7.62 -3.50
CA GLN A 106 18.14 -8.63 -4.20
C GLN A 106 18.01 -8.54 -5.73
N GLY A 107 17.10 -7.71 -6.24
CA GLY A 107 16.87 -7.46 -7.66
C GLY A 107 16.11 -8.58 -8.35
N LEU A 108 15.23 -9.29 -7.63
CA LEU A 108 14.37 -10.32 -8.19
C LEU A 108 13.21 -9.74 -8.98
N GLY A 109 12.91 -8.45 -8.80
CA GLY A 109 11.86 -7.74 -9.52
C GLY A 109 11.66 -6.32 -9.01
N ILE A 110 10.54 -5.72 -9.37
CA ILE A 110 10.11 -4.39 -9.00
C ILE A 110 8.91 -4.49 -8.07
N ALA A 111 9.01 -3.92 -6.88
CA ALA A 111 7.94 -3.92 -5.89
C ALA A 111 7.03 -2.69 -6.06
N PHE A 112 5.72 -2.93 -6.01
CA PHE A 112 4.67 -1.91 -5.97
C PHE A 112 4.08 -1.87 -4.57
N LEU A 113 4.24 -0.75 -3.88
CA LEU A 113 3.92 -0.65 -2.46
C LEU A 113 3.46 0.76 -2.08
N HIS A 114 2.95 0.89 -0.87
CA HIS A 114 2.57 2.17 -0.29
C HIS A 114 3.74 2.88 0.39
N GLN A 115 3.73 4.20 0.41
CA GLN A 115 4.79 5.06 0.94
C GLN A 115 5.20 4.68 2.36
N ASN A 116 4.22 4.45 3.23
CA ASN A 116 4.49 4.16 4.64
C ASN A 116 5.37 2.92 4.85
N LEU A 117 5.25 1.92 3.96
CA LEU A 117 6.07 0.72 4.07
C LEU A 117 7.53 0.98 3.69
N LEU A 118 7.78 1.92 2.78
CA LEU A 118 9.13 2.26 2.34
C LEU A 118 9.85 3.15 3.35
N SER A 119 9.17 4.12 3.96
CA SER A 119 9.78 5.09 4.88
C SER A 119 10.42 4.41 6.11
N ASP A 120 9.85 3.30 6.54
CA ASP A 120 10.30 2.57 7.72
C ASP A 120 11.43 1.57 7.42
N TYR A 121 11.66 1.24 6.15
CA TYR A 121 12.60 0.17 5.78
C TYR A 121 14.07 0.60 5.69
N GLY A 122 14.36 1.85 5.28
CA GLY A 122 15.67 2.48 5.32
C GLY A 122 16.83 1.74 4.61
N ASP A 123 16.55 0.87 3.65
CA ASP A 123 17.56 0.04 2.96
C ASP A 123 18.19 0.77 1.78
N GLU A 124 19.49 1.07 1.88
CA GLU A 124 20.24 1.76 0.84
C GLU A 124 20.39 0.98 -0.49
N ARG A 125 20.13 -0.33 -0.47
CA ARG A 125 20.10 -1.17 -1.69
C ARG A 125 18.91 -0.85 -2.58
N LEU A 126 17.84 -0.28 -2.01
CA LEU A 126 16.61 0.07 -2.69
C LEU A 126 16.61 1.51 -3.17
N VAL A 127 15.89 1.75 -4.25
CA VAL A 127 15.59 3.10 -4.74
C VAL A 127 14.14 3.17 -5.20
N ARG A 128 13.55 4.35 -5.02
CA ARG A 128 12.29 4.68 -5.67
C ARG A 128 12.55 4.83 -7.17
N MET A 129 11.86 4.03 -7.96
CA MET A 129 11.88 4.11 -9.42
C MET A 129 10.75 5.03 -9.90
N PHE A 130 10.92 5.66 -11.05
CA PHE A 130 9.92 6.57 -11.64
C PHE A 130 9.43 7.63 -10.64
N ALA A 131 10.39 8.30 -9.98
CA ALA A 131 10.12 9.22 -8.87
C ALA A 131 9.20 10.41 -9.25
N ASP A 132 9.17 10.76 -10.54
CA ASP A 132 8.34 11.84 -11.09
C ASP A 132 6.86 11.42 -11.28
N VAL A 133 6.56 10.13 -11.07
CA VAL A 133 5.21 9.59 -11.20
C VAL A 133 4.58 9.49 -9.82
N GLU A 134 3.56 10.29 -9.57
CA GLU A 134 2.71 10.19 -8.38
C GLU A 134 1.42 9.48 -8.72
N VAL A 135 1.19 8.34 -8.09
CA VAL A 135 -0.02 7.53 -8.28
C VAL A 135 -0.73 7.38 -6.95
N ARG A 136 -1.96 7.87 -6.88
CA ARG A 136 -2.79 7.67 -5.70
C ARG A 136 -3.26 6.22 -5.61
N SER A 137 -3.08 5.62 -4.44
CA SER A 137 -3.58 4.28 -4.16
C SER A 137 -5.11 4.22 -4.28
N PRO A 138 -5.70 3.13 -4.80
CA PRO A 138 -7.13 2.89 -4.65
C PRO A 138 -7.52 2.67 -3.18
N TYR A 139 -6.58 2.24 -2.35
CA TYR A 139 -6.79 1.95 -0.94
C TYR A 139 -6.58 3.20 -0.07
N SER A 140 -7.31 3.23 1.05
CA SER A 140 -7.17 4.24 2.10
C SER A 140 -7.09 3.57 3.46
N TYR A 141 -6.42 4.22 4.40
CA TYR A 141 -6.50 3.83 5.81
C TYR A 141 -7.80 4.36 6.40
N TRP A 142 -8.55 3.46 7.03
CA TRP A 142 -9.82 3.75 7.65
C TRP A 142 -9.77 3.42 9.14
N PHE A 143 -10.28 4.33 9.96
CA PHE A 143 -10.80 3.94 11.26
C PHE A 143 -12.15 3.29 11.02
N ALA A 144 -12.36 2.08 11.54
CA ALA A 144 -13.60 1.34 11.38
C ALA A 144 -14.05 0.73 12.71
N CYS A 145 -15.36 0.74 12.96
CA CYS A 145 -15.97 0.06 14.10
C CYS A 145 -17.41 -0.31 13.80
N ARG A 146 -18.01 -1.17 14.61
CA ARG A 146 -19.45 -1.32 14.62
C ARG A 146 -20.10 -0.05 15.18
N PRO A 147 -21.26 0.42 14.68
CA PRO A 147 -21.90 1.66 15.17
C PRO A 147 -22.07 1.72 16.67
N ARG A 148 -22.40 0.60 17.30
CA ARG A 148 -22.56 0.50 18.78
C ARG A 148 -21.24 0.72 19.56
N ALA A 149 -20.11 0.47 18.94
CA ALA A 149 -18.83 0.70 19.61
C ALA A 149 -18.55 2.20 19.86
N LEU A 150 -19.23 3.10 19.12
CA LEU A 150 -19.17 4.54 19.38
C LEU A 150 -19.81 4.95 20.71
N ASP A 151 -20.60 4.09 21.36
CA ASP A 151 -21.09 4.33 22.71
C ASP A 151 -19.97 4.26 23.75
N LEU A 152 -18.86 3.59 23.41
CA LEU A 152 -17.67 3.46 24.27
C LEU A 152 -16.81 4.72 24.16
N GLN A 153 -16.59 5.39 25.30
CA GLN A 153 -15.76 6.60 25.36
C GLN A 153 -14.33 6.39 24.81
N PRO A 154 -13.60 5.28 25.12
CA PRO A 154 -12.27 5.05 24.58
C PRO A 154 -12.23 4.99 23.05
N VAL A 155 -13.25 4.40 22.42
CA VAL A 155 -13.36 4.29 20.97
C VAL A 155 -13.52 5.67 20.32
N ARG A 156 -14.37 6.53 20.91
CA ARG A 156 -14.54 7.91 20.44
C ARG A 156 -13.26 8.72 20.58
N LEU A 157 -12.61 8.66 21.74
CA LEU A 157 -11.36 9.38 22.00
C LEU A 157 -10.26 8.96 21.02
N PHE A 158 -10.14 7.67 20.75
CA PHE A 158 -9.16 7.14 19.81
C PHE A 158 -9.46 7.61 18.38
N ARG A 159 -10.70 7.54 17.93
CA ARG A 159 -11.14 8.09 16.65
C ARG A 159 -10.80 9.56 16.52
N ASP A 160 -11.17 10.37 17.52
CA ASP A 160 -11.01 11.82 17.48
C ASP A 160 -9.52 12.22 17.47
N TRP A 161 -8.70 11.49 18.22
CA TRP A 161 -7.25 11.63 18.18
C TRP A 161 -6.68 11.32 16.80
N LEU A 162 -7.07 10.19 16.17
CA LEU A 162 -6.63 9.83 14.83
C LEU A 162 -7.03 10.89 13.79
N VAL A 163 -8.29 11.33 13.83
CA VAL A 163 -8.78 12.35 12.91
C VAL A 163 -8.00 13.65 13.06
N THR A 164 -7.73 14.08 14.30
CA THR A 164 -6.96 15.29 14.55
C THR A 164 -5.52 15.17 14.05
N LEU A 165 -4.90 13.97 14.22
CA LEU A 165 -3.53 13.71 13.82
C LEU A 165 -3.32 13.82 12.29
N TYR A 166 -4.28 13.33 11.51
CA TYR A 166 -4.16 13.21 10.04
C TYR A 166 -4.94 14.26 9.24
N GLN A 167 -5.79 15.06 9.86
CA GLN A 167 -6.45 16.19 9.21
C GLN A 167 -5.67 17.51 9.33
N SER A 168 -4.52 17.49 10.00
CA SER A 168 -3.65 18.66 10.18
C SER A 168 -2.65 18.85 9.03
N ASP A 169 -2.69 17.98 8.01
CA ASP A 169 -1.96 18.06 6.75
C ASP A 169 -2.97 18.22 5.58
#